data_2f5ce13d1a8899a94634f78ec471dc91
#
_entry.id   2f5ce13d1a8899a94634f78ec471dc91
#
_cell.length_a   1.000
_cell.length_b   1.000
_cell.length_c   1.000
_cell.angle_alpha   90.00
_cell.angle_beta   90.00
_cell.angle_gamma   90.00
#
_symmetry.space_group_name_H-M   'P 1'
#
loop_
_entity.id
_entity.type
_entity.pdbx_description
1 polymer ?
#
loop_
_entity_poly.entity_id
_entity_poly.type
_entity_poly.pdbx_seq_one_letter_code
_entity_poly.pdbx_strand_id
1 'polypeptide(L)'
;MPRVFILSLLLLVSHLPNQAMALQPLQPLPQEVAYDEGKARLGKRLFFDTLLSKDRSVACATCHDPDHGGAEPREVSIGIGNQKGTLNAPTVYNTYYNFRQFWDGRALDLKEQAAGPLHNPIEMAMTAEEVEQRLNDHAEYPLLFSRVYHQSRVRFEDVTDAIAEFEKALFTPDSPFDRYLRGEIELAADEKE
;
A
#
# COMPACT_ATOMS: atom_id res chain seq x y z
N MET A 1 -48.91 -52.78 39.57
CA MET A 1 -47.52 -52.40 39.72
C MET A 1 -47.06 -51.73 38.46
N PRO A 2 -46.88 -50.39 38.40
CA PRO A 2 -46.42 -49.68 37.21
C PRO A 2 -44.87 -49.73 37.10
N ARG A 3 -44.41 -50.15 35.95
CA ARG A 3 -42.97 -50.11 35.61
C ARG A 3 -42.57 -48.71 35.20
N VAL A 4 -41.65 -48.09 35.95
CA VAL A 4 -41.02 -46.80 35.67
C VAL A 4 -39.88 -47.09 34.70
N PHE A 5 -39.95 -46.56 33.46
CA PHE A 5 -38.86 -46.53 32.50
C PHE A 5 -38.02 -45.24 32.78
N ILE A 6 -36.81 -45.44 33.27
CA ILE A 6 -35.84 -44.37 33.38
C ILE A 6 -35.17 -44.23 32.02
N LEU A 7 -35.45 -43.11 31.35
CA LEU A 7 -34.82 -42.73 30.08
C LEU A 7 -33.49 -42.02 30.41
N SER A 8 -32.37 -42.71 30.26
CA SER A 8 -31.04 -42.10 30.42
C SER A 8 -30.71 -41.26 29.21
N LEU A 9 -30.75 -39.95 29.37
CA LEU A 9 -30.31 -38.96 28.41
C LEU A 9 -28.78 -38.89 28.38
N LEU A 10 -28.14 -39.53 27.42
CA LEU A 10 -26.69 -39.40 27.15
C LEU A 10 -26.42 -38.02 26.51
N LEU A 11 -25.89 -37.12 27.30
CA LEU A 11 -25.32 -35.85 26.80
C LEU A 11 -24.03 -36.15 26.02
N LEU A 12 -24.12 -36.16 24.70
CA LEU A 12 -22.96 -36.09 23.81
C LEU A 12 -22.35 -34.67 23.92
N VAL A 13 -21.34 -34.53 24.74
CA VAL A 13 -20.48 -33.32 24.72
C VAL A 13 -19.62 -33.43 23.46
N SER A 14 -20.01 -32.74 22.41
CA SER A 14 -19.21 -32.58 21.21
C SER A 14 -17.99 -31.74 21.58
N HIS A 15 -16.84 -32.38 21.73
CA HIS A 15 -15.54 -31.70 21.80
C HIS A 15 -15.28 -31.11 20.41
N LEU A 16 -15.64 -29.85 20.21
CA LEU A 16 -15.11 -29.07 19.10
C LEU A 16 -13.60 -28.94 19.33
N PRO A 17 -12.75 -29.37 18.39
CA PRO A 17 -11.33 -29.13 18.52
C PRO A 17 -11.14 -27.62 18.59
N ASN A 18 -10.57 -27.17 19.69
CA ASN A 18 -10.07 -25.81 19.82
C ASN A 18 -8.92 -25.71 18.81
N GLN A 19 -9.22 -25.25 17.59
CA GLN A 19 -8.20 -24.89 16.62
C GLN A 19 -7.52 -23.65 17.19
N ALA A 20 -6.49 -23.88 18.01
CA ALA A 20 -5.51 -22.85 18.28
C ALA A 20 -5.11 -22.32 16.90
N MET A 21 -5.35 -21.04 16.64
CA MET A 21 -4.84 -20.35 15.44
C MET A 21 -3.32 -20.50 15.53
N ALA A 22 -2.80 -21.55 14.89
CA ALA A 22 -1.36 -21.69 14.73
C ALA A 22 -0.90 -20.41 14.01
N LEU A 23 0.04 -19.70 14.63
CA LEU A 23 0.73 -18.59 13.97
C LEU A 23 1.17 -19.13 12.60
N GLN A 24 0.64 -18.55 11.53
CA GLN A 24 1.05 -18.97 10.21
C GLN A 24 2.53 -18.68 10.10
N PRO A 25 3.35 -19.65 9.67
CA PRO A 25 4.76 -19.40 9.48
C PRO A 25 4.95 -18.28 8.45
N LEU A 26 6.03 -17.52 8.58
CA LEU A 26 6.40 -16.53 7.57
C LEU A 26 6.44 -17.20 6.20
N GLN A 27 5.84 -16.57 5.22
CA GLN A 27 5.82 -17.04 3.85
C GLN A 27 6.69 -16.13 2.98
N PRO A 28 7.39 -16.69 1.99
CA PRO A 28 8.08 -15.86 1.01
C PRO A 28 7.08 -14.99 0.24
N LEU A 29 7.51 -13.84 -0.25
CA LEU A 29 6.70 -13.05 -1.17
C LEU A 29 6.36 -13.89 -2.41
N PRO A 30 5.16 -13.75 -2.98
CA PRO A 30 4.83 -14.34 -4.27
C PRO A 30 5.82 -13.89 -5.35
N GLN A 31 6.03 -14.73 -6.36
CA GLN A 31 6.93 -14.39 -7.48
C GLN A 31 6.35 -13.29 -8.38
N GLU A 32 5.02 -13.17 -8.40
CA GLU A 32 4.29 -12.23 -9.24
C GLU A 32 3.19 -11.55 -8.43
N VAL A 33 2.89 -10.30 -8.76
CA VAL A 33 1.75 -9.55 -8.26
C VAL A 33 0.93 -9.04 -9.44
N ALA A 34 -0.39 -9.21 -9.36
CA ALA A 34 -1.28 -8.70 -10.39
C ALA A 34 -1.54 -7.21 -10.19
N TYR A 35 -1.26 -6.41 -11.22
CA TYR A 35 -1.59 -4.98 -11.30
C TYR A 35 -1.94 -4.59 -12.74
N ASP A 36 -2.63 -3.48 -12.91
CA ASP A 36 -2.92 -2.92 -14.21
C ASP A 36 -1.72 -2.10 -14.72
N GLU A 37 -1.03 -2.59 -15.76
CA GLU A 37 0.14 -1.93 -16.31
C GLU A 37 -0.14 -0.52 -16.86
N GLY A 38 -1.34 -0.30 -17.41
CA GLY A 38 -1.74 1.01 -17.94
C GLY A 38 -1.87 2.03 -16.82
N LYS A 39 -2.56 1.64 -15.74
CA LYS A 39 -2.69 2.44 -14.53
C LYS A 39 -1.34 2.64 -13.85
N ALA A 40 -0.53 1.58 -13.72
CA ALA A 40 0.78 1.67 -13.08
C ALA A 40 1.73 2.63 -13.82
N ARG A 41 1.73 2.64 -15.15
CA ARG A 41 2.51 3.63 -15.93
C ARG A 41 2.03 5.06 -15.70
N LEU A 42 0.72 5.27 -15.65
CA LEU A 42 0.14 6.58 -15.32
C LEU A 42 0.46 6.97 -13.88
N GLY A 43 0.31 6.04 -12.95
CA GLY A 43 0.63 6.22 -11.53
C GLY A 43 2.10 6.55 -11.30
N LYS A 44 3.02 5.90 -12.01
CA LYS A 44 4.45 6.24 -11.98
C LYS A 44 4.66 7.71 -12.34
N ARG A 45 4.03 8.19 -13.43
CA ARG A 45 4.15 9.59 -13.84
C ARG A 45 3.64 10.54 -12.74
N LEU A 46 2.48 10.23 -12.15
CA LEU A 46 1.89 11.01 -11.05
C LEU A 46 2.77 11.00 -9.80
N PHE A 47 3.33 9.85 -9.44
CA PHE A 47 4.18 9.66 -8.26
C PHE A 47 5.43 10.54 -8.28
N PHE A 48 5.97 10.82 -9.47
CA PHE A 48 7.13 11.68 -9.68
C PHE A 48 6.78 13.13 -10.02
N ASP A 49 5.49 13.48 -10.14
CA ASP A 49 5.08 14.80 -10.61
C ASP A 49 4.78 15.75 -9.44
N THR A 50 5.56 16.82 -9.35
CA THR A 50 5.35 17.88 -8.36
C THR A 50 4.04 18.67 -8.59
N LEU A 51 3.37 18.48 -9.73
CA LEU A 51 2.08 19.09 -10.02
C LEU A 51 1.01 18.73 -8.96
N LEU A 52 1.21 17.63 -8.23
CA LEU A 52 0.30 17.16 -7.19
C LEU A 52 0.52 17.84 -5.82
N SER A 53 1.46 18.76 -5.68
CA SER A 53 1.60 19.57 -4.47
C SER A 53 1.19 21.03 -4.72
N LYS A 54 0.73 21.72 -3.68
CA LYS A 54 0.13 23.06 -3.76
C LYS A 54 1.07 24.08 -4.41
N ASP A 55 2.32 24.09 -3.96
CA ASP A 55 3.40 24.98 -4.44
C ASP A 55 4.27 24.35 -5.54
N ARG A 56 3.98 23.12 -5.95
CA ARG A 56 4.73 22.35 -6.95
C ARG A 56 6.18 22.08 -6.55
N SER A 57 6.46 21.98 -5.26
CA SER A 57 7.83 21.75 -4.76
C SER A 57 8.13 20.29 -4.42
N VAL A 58 7.12 19.48 -4.15
CA VAL A 58 7.27 18.08 -3.75
C VAL A 58 6.40 17.14 -4.57
N ALA A 59 6.85 15.91 -4.71
CA ALA A 59 6.13 14.78 -5.26
C ALA A 59 6.19 13.61 -4.28
N CYS A 60 5.47 12.51 -4.51
CA CYS A 60 5.60 11.31 -3.68
C CYS A 60 7.06 10.83 -3.63
N ALA A 61 7.73 10.81 -4.79
CA ALA A 61 9.14 10.43 -4.92
C ALA A 61 10.11 11.35 -4.15
N THR A 62 9.69 12.52 -3.69
CA THR A 62 10.54 13.41 -2.86
C THR A 62 10.88 12.77 -1.51
N CYS A 63 9.93 12.00 -0.95
CA CYS A 63 10.08 11.29 0.32
C CYS A 63 10.19 9.77 0.12
N HIS A 64 9.75 9.25 -1.02
CA HIS A 64 9.69 7.83 -1.35
C HIS A 64 10.42 7.53 -2.65
N ASP A 65 11.72 7.88 -2.74
CA ASP A 65 12.49 7.65 -3.97
C ASP A 65 12.76 6.15 -4.20
N PRO A 66 12.13 5.52 -5.22
CA PRO A 66 12.32 4.10 -5.48
C PRO A 66 13.77 3.72 -5.82
N ASP A 67 14.54 4.64 -6.40
CA ASP A 67 15.95 4.37 -6.74
C ASP A 67 16.85 4.33 -5.48
N HIS A 68 16.34 4.80 -4.34
CA HIS A 68 17.04 4.84 -3.05
C HIS A 68 16.28 4.09 -1.95
N GLY A 69 15.68 2.95 -2.29
CA GLY A 69 14.98 2.10 -1.32
C GLY A 69 13.56 2.51 -1.00
N GLY A 70 13.01 3.52 -1.67
CA GLY A 70 11.63 3.95 -1.53
C GLY A 70 11.23 4.56 -0.19
N ALA A 71 12.22 4.92 0.64
CA ALA A 71 12.04 5.48 1.98
C ALA A 71 12.73 6.84 2.13
N GLU A 72 12.28 7.61 3.09
CA GLU A 72 12.92 8.89 3.44
C GLU A 72 14.25 8.65 4.17
N PRO A 73 15.39 9.14 3.66
CA PRO A 73 16.68 9.00 4.34
C PRO A 73 16.85 9.93 5.54
N ARG A 74 16.00 10.95 5.68
CA ARG A 74 16.03 11.90 6.81
C ARG A 74 15.20 11.35 7.97
N GLU A 75 15.45 11.88 9.17
CA GLU A 75 14.69 11.53 10.37
C GLU A 75 13.17 11.77 10.19
N VAL A 76 12.81 12.86 9.52
CA VAL A 76 11.42 13.22 9.21
C VAL A 76 11.31 13.76 7.79
N SER A 77 10.16 13.58 7.17
CA SER A 77 9.85 14.10 5.85
C SER A 77 9.73 15.63 5.85
N ILE A 78 10.04 16.25 4.69
CA ILE A 78 9.89 17.68 4.47
C ILE A 78 8.94 17.91 3.30
N GLY A 79 7.80 18.54 3.60
CA GLY A 79 6.78 18.84 2.62
C GLY A 79 6.87 20.27 2.07
N ILE A 80 5.74 20.75 1.53
CA ILE A 80 5.63 22.09 0.93
C ILE A 80 6.09 23.18 1.89
N GLY A 81 6.66 24.27 1.33
CA GLY A 81 7.15 25.38 2.13
C GLY A 81 8.24 24.99 3.14
N ASN A 82 8.95 23.88 2.93
CA ASN A 82 9.94 23.30 3.85
C ASN A 82 9.36 22.95 5.22
N GLN A 83 8.08 22.63 5.32
CA GLN A 83 7.45 22.21 6.57
C GLN A 83 7.95 20.82 6.95
N LYS A 84 8.32 20.65 8.22
CA LYS A 84 8.77 19.35 8.74
C LYS A 84 7.58 18.50 9.19
N GLY A 85 7.54 17.27 8.73
CA GLY A 85 6.66 16.23 9.26
C GLY A 85 7.05 15.80 10.67
N THR A 86 6.29 14.91 11.26
CA THR A 86 6.54 14.37 12.60
C THR A 86 7.09 12.94 12.56
N LEU A 87 7.03 12.29 11.41
CA LEU A 87 7.46 10.92 11.21
C LEU A 87 8.31 10.79 9.95
N ASN A 88 9.15 9.77 9.93
CA ASN A 88 9.82 9.31 8.73
C ASN A 88 8.82 8.66 7.77
N ALA A 89 8.99 8.87 6.47
CA ALA A 89 8.23 8.15 5.45
C ALA A 89 8.86 6.76 5.24
N PRO A 90 8.12 5.68 5.53
CA PRO A 90 8.62 4.31 5.35
C PRO A 90 8.77 3.98 3.87
N THR A 91 9.43 2.86 3.58
CA THR A 91 9.53 2.39 2.20
C THR A 91 8.18 2.14 1.56
N VAL A 92 8.07 2.43 0.27
CA VAL A 92 6.91 2.06 -0.58
C VAL A 92 7.06 0.67 -1.20
N TYR A 93 8.23 0.02 -1.06
CA TYR A 93 8.41 -1.33 -1.56
C TYR A 93 7.61 -2.35 -0.74
N ASN A 94 6.97 -3.27 -1.44
CA ASN A 94 6.18 -4.37 -0.88
C ASN A 94 4.97 -3.94 -0.03
N THR A 95 4.60 -2.66 -0.01
CA THR A 95 3.51 -2.13 0.82
C THR A 95 2.14 -2.69 0.46
N TYR A 96 1.97 -3.23 -0.75
CA TYR A 96 0.76 -3.96 -1.14
C TYR A 96 0.45 -5.15 -0.22
N TYR A 97 1.46 -5.75 0.40
CA TYR A 97 1.30 -6.88 1.32
C TYR A 97 1.05 -6.48 2.77
N ASN A 98 1.10 -5.18 3.08
CA ASN A 98 0.74 -4.68 4.39
C ASN A 98 -0.78 -4.81 4.59
N PHE A 99 -1.21 -5.30 5.75
CA PHE A 99 -2.63 -5.41 6.10
C PHE A 99 -3.28 -4.04 6.36
N ARG A 100 -2.50 -2.99 6.55
CA ARG A 100 -2.89 -1.59 6.72
C ARG A 100 -1.75 -0.69 6.26
N GLN A 101 -2.08 0.57 5.92
CA GLN A 101 -1.11 1.57 5.52
C GLN A 101 -1.01 2.68 6.57
N PHE A 102 0.09 3.44 6.54
CA PHE A 102 0.59 4.35 7.57
C PHE A 102 1.08 3.64 8.83
N TRP A 103 1.90 4.34 9.63
CA TRP A 103 2.44 3.85 10.90
C TRP A 103 1.35 3.48 11.92
N ASP A 104 0.22 4.16 11.88
CA ASP A 104 -0.93 3.97 12.77
C ASP A 104 -2.02 3.05 12.17
N GLY A 105 -1.82 2.56 10.96
CA GLY A 105 -2.75 1.64 10.31
C GLY A 105 -4.10 2.24 9.89
N ARG A 106 -4.20 3.57 9.78
CA ARG A 106 -5.49 4.25 9.54
C ARG A 106 -6.07 4.04 8.15
N ALA A 107 -5.25 3.74 7.12
CA ALA A 107 -5.75 3.45 5.78
C ALA A 107 -5.84 1.94 5.50
N LEU A 108 -6.91 1.54 4.80
CA LEU A 108 -7.21 0.14 4.49
C LEU A 108 -6.30 -0.42 3.40
N ASP A 109 -5.99 0.41 2.41
CA ASP A 109 -5.25 0.01 1.20
C ASP A 109 -4.39 1.17 0.67
N LEU A 110 -3.65 0.90 -0.42
CA LEU A 110 -2.77 1.89 -1.06
C LEU A 110 -3.54 3.06 -1.67
N LYS A 111 -4.75 2.83 -2.18
CA LYS A 111 -5.58 3.89 -2.77
C LYS A 111 -6.03 4.90 -1.72
N GLU A 112 -6.50 4.41 -0.58
CA GLU A 112 -6.87 5.26 0.57
C GLU A 112 -5.63 5.96 1.13
N GLN A 113 -4.50 5.27 1.19
CA GLN A 113 -3.24 5.84 1.66
C GLN A 113 -2.80 7.01 0.78
N ALA A 114 -2.84 6.87 -0.56
CA ALA A 114 -2.37 7.89 -1.49
C ALA A 114 -3.13 9.22 -1.35
N ALA A 115 -4.38 9.20 -0.90
CA ALA A 115 -5.15 10.42 -0.62
C ALA A 115 -4.60 11.22 0.58
N GLY A 116 -4.02 10.53 1.57
CA GLY A 116 -3.55 11.15 2.81
C GLY A 116 -2.51 12.26 2.59
N PRO A 117 -1.34 11.97 2.00
CA PRO A 117 -0.30 12.96 1.73
C PRO A 117 -0.79 14.11 0.84
N LEU A 118 -1.64 13.83 -0.16
CA LEU A 118 -2.21 14.85 -1.04
C LEU A 118 -3.00 15.88 -0.24
N HIS A 119 -3.79 15.45 0.76
CA HIS A 119 -4.60 16.33 1.59
C HIS A 119 -3.85 16.93 2.79
N ASN A 120 -2.73 16.34 3.19
CA ASN A 120 -2.01 16.78 4.38
C ASN A 120 -1.42 18.20 4.19
N PRO A 121 -1.80 19.19 5.01
CA PRO A 121 -1.39 20.59 4.83
C PRO A 121 0.10 20.83 4.99
N ILE A 122 0.83 19.92 5.62
CA ILE A 122 2.29 20.03 5.79
C ILE A 122 3.06 19.17 4.77
N GLU A 123 2.38 18.31 4.00
CA GLU A 123 3.02 17.47 2.97
C GLU A 123 2.77 18.05 1.58
N MET A 124 1.58 17.87 0.99
CA MET A 124 1.26 18.32 -0.37
C MET A 124 0.14 19.37 -0.44
N ALA A 125 -0.72 19.46 0.57
CA ALA A 125 -1.74 20.50 0.83
C ALA A 125 -2.72 20.77 -0.34
N MET A 126 -3.14 19.75 -1.06
CA MET A 126 -4.13 19.84 -2.14
C MET A 126 -5.51 19.33 -1.68
N THR A 127 -6.59 19.92 -2.15
CA THR A 127 -7.91 19.28 -2.08
C THR A 127 -8.12 18.36 -3.29
N ALA A 128 -9.10 17.48 -3.20
CA ALA A 128 -9.48 16.62 -4.33
C ALA A 128 -9.84 17.44 -5.57
N GLU A 129 -10.63 18.49 -5.37
CA GLU A 129 -11.06 19.41 -6.44
C GLU A 129 -9.89 20.14 -7.08
N GLU A 130 -8.91 20.57 -6.30
CA GLU A 130 -7.70 21.23 -6.81
C GLU A 130 -6.84 20.27 -7.64
N VAL A 131 -6.71 19.01 -7.21
CA VAL A 131 -6.01 17.96 -7.99
C VAL A 131 -6.74 17.73 -9.31
N GLU A 132 -8.05 17.50 -9.26
CA GLU A 132 -8.87 17.30 -10.46
C GLU A 132 -8.78 18.47 -11.43
N GLN A 133 -8.98 19.69 -10.94
CA GLN A 133 -8.91 20.89 -11.76
C GLN A 133 -7.55 21.00 -12.43
N ARG A 134 -6.47 20.90 -11.64
CA ARG A 134 -5.09 21.07 -12.14
C ARG A 134 -4.72 20.04 -13.21
N LEU A 135 -5.13 18.78 -13.02
CA LEU A 135 -4.88 17.74 -13.99
C LEU A 135 -5.78 17.84 -15.22
N ASN A 136 -7.04 18.30 -15.08
CA ASN A 136 -7.94 18.54 -16.21
C ASN A 136 -7.51 19.74 -17.04
N ASP A 137 -6.89 20.75 -16.44
CA ASP A 137 -6.36 21.93 -17.15
C ASP A 137 -4.99 21.66 -17.80
N HIS A 138 -4.37 20.51 -17.50
CA HIS A 138 -3.07 20.15 -18.07
C HIS A 138 -3.21 19.63 -19.50
N ALA A 139 -2.23 19.95 -20.37
CA ALA A 139 -2.29 19.60 -21.79
C ALA A 139 -2.32 18.10 -22.09
N GLU A 140 -1.73 17.26 -21.22
CA GLU A 140 -1.54 15.83 -21.50
C GLU A 140 -2.38 14.91 -20.59
N TYR A 141 -2.59 15.26 -19.31
CA TYR A 141 -3.24 14.36 -18.35
C TYR A 141 -4.64 13.92 -18.76
N PRO A 142 -5.55 14.79 -19.28
CA PRO A 142 -6.87 14.34 -19.69
C PRO A 142 -6.82 13.21 -20.74
N LEU A 143 -5.87 13.31 -21.69
CA LEU A 143 -5.70 12.27 -22.70
C LEU A 143 -5.12 10.98 -22.12
N LEU A 144 -4.17 11.07 -21.18
CA LEU A 144 -3.58 9.91 -20.52
C LEU A 144 -4.64 9.16 -19.69
N PHE A 145 -5.43 9.88 -18.89
CA PHE A 145 -6.52 9.31 -18.11
C PHE A 145 -7.61 8.71 -19.01
N SER A 146 -7.98 9.40 -20.08
CA SER A 146 -8.97 8.89 -21.04
C SER A 146 -8.57 7.53 -21.64
N ARG A 147 -7.30 7.33 -21.94
CA ARG A 147 -6.80 6.04 -22.46
C ARG A 147 -6.85 4.91 -21.44
N VAL A 148 -6.68 5.21 -20.16
CA VAL A 148 -6.58 4.21 -19.08
C VAL A 148 -7.92 3.96 -18.44
N TYR A 149 -8.68 5.01 -18.14
CA TYR A 149 -9.95 4.93 -17.42
C TYR A 149 -11.19 5.04 -18.31
N HIS A 150 -11.00 5.28 -19.62
CA HIS A 150 -12.10 5.45 -20.59
C HIS A 150 -13.09 6.56 -20.23
N GLN A 151 -12.59 7.63 -19.58
CA GLN A 151 -13.38 8.76 -19.10
C GLN A 151 -12.86 10.07 -19.71
N SER A 152 -13.76 11.05 -19.88
CA SER A 152 -13.42 12.34 -20.46
C SER A 152 -12.79 13.34 -19.48
N ARG A 153 -12.87 13.04 -18.17
CA ARG A 153 -12.36 13.90 -17.10
C ARG A 153 -11.54 13.10 -16.12
N VAL A 154 -10.50 13.72 -15.59
CA VAL A 154 -9.72 13.21 -14.47
C VAL A 154 -10.53 13.36 -13.19
N ARG A 155 -10.65 12.30 -12.40
CA ARG A 155 -11.27 12.27 -11.07
C ARG A 155 -10.21 11.93 -10.04
N PHE A 156 -10.34 12.48 -8.85
CA PHE A 156 -9.39 12.24 -7.76
C PHE A 156 -9.23 10.76 -7.42
N GLU A 157 -10.33 10.02 -7.45
CA GLU A 157 -10.32 8.57 -7.20
C GLU A 157 -9.51 7.77 -8.23
N ASP A 158 -9.43 8.25 -9.48
CA ASP A 158 -8.63 7.63 -10.54
C ASP A 158 -7.14 8.00 -10.36
N VAL A 159 -6.84 9.17 -9.82
CA VAL A 159 -5.47 9.59 -9.47
C VAL A 159 -4.90 8.69 -8.38
N THR A 160 -5.63 8.52 -7.29
CA THR A 160 -5.18 7.67 -6.18
C THR A 160 -5.12 6.19 -6.56
N ASP A 161 -6.04 5.72 -7.41
CA ASP A 161 -6.04 4.37 -7.96
C ASP A 161 -4.81 4.11 -8.86
N ALA A 162 -4.46 5.05 -9.73
CA ALA A 162 -3.27 4.93 -10.58
C ALA A 162 -1.98 4.89 -9.74
N ILE A 163 -1.87 5.74 -8.72
CA ILE A 163 -0.73 5.75 -7.80
C ILE A 163 -0.63 4.40 -7.08
N ALA A 164 -1.74 3.89 -6.56
CA ALA A 164 -1.79 2.59 -5.90
C ALA A 164 -1.35 1.43 -6.82
N GLU A 165 -1.76 1.44 -8.09
CA GLU A 165 -1.33 0.43 -9.06
C GLU A 165 0.17 0.51 -9.37
N PHE A 166 0.75 1.72 -9.37
CA PHE A 166 2.21 1.87 -9.46
C PHE A 166 2.92 1.32 -8.21
N GLU A 167 2.40 1.61 -7.03
CA GLU A 167 2.99 1.10 -5.78
C GLU A 167 2.91 -0.43 -5.67
N LYS A 168 1.88 -1.08 -6.21
CA LYS A 168 1.85 -2.55 -6.35
C LYS A 168 3.00 -3.07 -7.21
N ALA A 169 3.41 -2.33 -8.25
CA ALA A 169 4.54 -2.70 -9.09
C ALA A 169 5.91 -2.49 -8.40
N LEU A 170 5.94 -1.73 -7.28
CA LEU A 170 7.12 -1.58 -6.43
C LEU A 170 7.26 -2.80 -5.49
N PHE A 171 7.61 -3.91 -6.07
CA PHE A 171 7.62 -5.19 -5.41
C PHE A 171 8.93 -5.92 -5.68
N THR A 172 9.51 -6.52 -4.66
CA THR A 172 10.84 -7.11 -4.69
C THR A 172 10.77 -8.60 -4.33
N PRO A 173 10.26 -9.45 -5.22
CA PRO A 173 10.22 -10.89 -5.00
C PRO A 173 11.64 -11.46 -5.04
N ASP A 174 11.78 -12.65 -4.50
CA ASP A 174 13.00 -13.43 -4.61
C ASP A 174 14.22 -12.85 -3.88
N SER A 175 13.94 -12.13 -2.77
CA SER A 175 15.01 -11.71 -1.86
C SER A 175 15.77 -12.92 -1.30
N PRO A 176 17.00 -12.77 -0.78
CA PRO A 176 17.69 -13.85 -0.07
C PRO A 176 16.85 -14.47 1.03
N PHE A 177 16.06 -13.67 1.74
CA PHE A 177 15.15 -14.16 2.78
C PHE A 177 13.99 -14.99 2.19
N ASP A 178 13.38 -14.56 1.08
CA ASP A 178 12.36 -15.35 0.39
C ASP A 178 12.90 -16.70 -0.07
N ARG A 179 14.09 -16.71 -0.62
CA ARG A 179 14.78 -17.94 -1.08
C ARG A 179 15.10 -18.87 0.08
N TYR A 180 15.50 -18.31 1.22
CA TYR A 180 15.68 -19.08 2.45
C TYR A 180 14.37 -19.69 2.94
N LEU A 181 13.28 -18.93 2.96
CA LEU A 181 11.96 -19.44 3.36
C LEU A 181 11.46 -20.56 2.43
N ARG A 182 11.86 -20.54 1.16
CA ARG A 182 11.58 -21.62 0.22
C ARG A 182 12.56 -22.81 0.33
N GLY A 183 13.60 -22.71 1.16
CA GLY A 183 14.62 -23.75 1.33
C GLY A 183 15.62 -23.86 0.16
N GLU A 184 15.76 -22.81 -0.64
CA GLU A 184 16.67 -22.77 -1.80
C GLU A 184 18.10 -22.40 -1.43
N ILE A 185 18.28 -21.63 -0.38
CA ILE A 185 19.59 -21.20 0.14
C ILE A 185 19.62 -21.27 1.66
N GLU A 186 20.81 -21.28 2.22
CA GLU A 186 21.06 -21.03 3.64
C GLU A 186 21.42 -19.55 3.83
N LEU A 187 20.93 -18.94 4.91
CA LEU A 187 21.38 -17.62 5.34
C LEU A 187 22.73 -17.71 6.04
N ALA A 188 23.55 -16.68 5.94
CA ALA A 188 24.77 -16.58 6.70
C ALA A 188 24.47 -16.52 8.21
N ALA A 189 25.46 -16.82 9.06
CA ALA A 189 25.23 -16.91 10.50
C ALA A 189 24.78 -15.59 11.13
N ASP A 190 25.30 -14.48 10.62
CA ASP A 190 24.95 -13.10 11.01
C ASP A 190 23.60 -12.63 10.47
N GLU A 191 23.04 -13.32 9.46
CA GLU A 191 21.68 -13.04 8.94
C GLU A 191 20.60 -13.82 9.71
N LYS A 192 20.98 -14.76 10.58
CA LYS A 192 20.07 -15.59 11.39
C LYS A 192 19.83 -15.05 12.81
N GLU A 193 20.60 -14.06 13.25
CA GLU A 193 20.50 -13.43 14.58
C GLU A 193 19.54 -12.21 14.55
#